data_8a9d7e51dd4a3d182770ee7253d80111
#
_entry.id   8a9d7e51dd4a3d182770ee7253d80111
#
_cell.length_a   1.000
_cell.length_b   1.000
_cell.length_c   1.000
_cell.angle_alpha   90.00
_cell.angle_beta   90.00
_cell.angle_gamma   90.00
#
_symmetry.space_group_name_H-M   'P 1'
#
loop_
_entity.id
_entity.type
_entity.pdbx_description
1 polymer ?
#
loop_
_entity_poly.entity_id
_entity_poly.type
_entity_poly.pdbx_seq_one_letter_code
_entity_poly.pdbx_strand_id
1 'polypeptide(L)'
;CPNCHRKRCFSKYIDTEKQIQFPDYVGRCDHEQKCGYHFTPRDYFERNPSEKEKLSEDTFRNYTPIKEVEPKVTSYIDLDIVNQSLQRYPDNKLFQFLSAQFGEAETLKLMEKYKVGTSKHWDGATVFWQTDYQNRVRTGKIMLYNTTTGRRIKEPYNHVTWVHSVLHKGDYNLKQCFFGEHLL
;
A
#
# COMPACT_ATOMS: atom_id res chain seq x y z
N CYS A 1 23.13 -20.01 0.24
CA CYS A 1 22.38 -20.65 1.32
C CYS A 1 23.22 -21.79 1.91
N PRO A 2 23.37 -21.90 3.23
CA PRO A 2 24.17 -22.95 3.89
C PRO A 2 23.68 -24.38 3.62
N ASN A 3 22.39 -24.58 3.38
CA ASN A 3 21.82 -25.90 3.17
C ASN A 3 21.81 -26.32 1.68
N CYS A 4 21.29 -25.48 0.79
CA CYS A 4 21.17 -25.85 -0.63
C CYS A 4 22.31 -25.37 -1.52
N HIS A 5 23.28 -24.65 -0.99
CA HIS A 5 24.49 -24.11 -1.63
C HIS A 5 24.26 -23.26 -2.88
N ARG A 6 23.00 -22.86 -3.18
CA ARG A 6 22.66 -22.00 -4.30
C ARG A 6 23.05 -20.55 -4.02
N LYS A 7 23.50 -19.85 -5.04
CA LYS A 7 23.82 -18.43 -4.99
C LYS A 7 22.55 -17.57 -5.10
N ARG A 8 22.58 -16.37 -4.52
CA ARG A 8 21.52 -15.34 -4.62
C ARG A 8 20.13 -15.78 -4.14
N CYS A 9 20.06 -16.69 -3.17
CA CYS A 9 18.82 -17.19 -2.60
C CYS A 9 18.83 -17.23 -1.08
N PHE A 10 19.66 -16.44 -0.45
CA PHE A 10 19.81 -16.43 1.00
C PHE A 10 19.87 -15.01 1.52
N SER A 11 18.91 -14.66 2.36
CA SER A 11 18.80 -13.38 3.04
C SER A 11 19.30 -13.53 4.47
N LYS A 12 20.36 -12.78 4.83
CA LYS A 12 20.92 -12.78 6.18
C LYS A 12 20.13 -11.86 7.08
N TYR A 13 20.02 -12.21 8.35
CA TYR A 13 19.57 -11.26 9.37
C TYR A 13 20.70 -10.29 9.70
N ILE A 14 20.36 -9.02 9.77
CA ILE A 14 21.25 -7.92 10.09
C ILE A 14 20.66 -7.18 11.28
N ASP A 15 21.47 -6.95 12.30
CA ASP A 15 21.11 -6.04 13.37
C ASP A 15 21.29 -4.59 12.90
N THR A 16 20.20 -3.83 12.85
CA THR A 16 20.18 -2.44 12.39
C THR A 16 20.86 -1.50 13.39
N GLU A 17 20.90 -1.85 14.66
CA GLU A 17 21.55 -1.09 15.73
C GLU A 17 23.06 -1.42 15.86
N LYS A 18 23.51 -2.40 15.07
CA LYS A 18 24.93 -2.85 15.00
C LYS A 18 25.52 -3.29 16.35
N GLN A 19 24.68 -3.72 17.27
CA GLN A 19 25.11 -4.27 18.57
C GLN A 19 25.65 -5.70 18.42
N ILE A 20 25.11 -6.45 17.43
CA ILE A 20 25.55 -7.81 17.10
C ILE A 20 25.86 -7.97 15.62
N GLN A 21 26.97 -8.67 15.35
CA GLN A 21 27.27 -9.16 14.02
C GLN A 21 26.91 -10.65 13.95
N PHE A 22 25.72 -10.96 13.39
CA PHE A 22 25.33 -12.35 13.19
C PHE A 22 26.27 -13.06 12.20
N PRO A 23 26.60 -14.32 12.47
CA PRO A 23 27.36 -15.16 11.51
C PRO A 23 26.57 -15.33 10.19
N ASP A 24 27.33 -15.64 9.13
CA ASP A 24 26.82 -15.78 7.76
C ASP A 24 25.73 -16.84 7.55
N TYR A 25 25.55 -17.74 8.51
CA TYR A 25 24.53 -18.78 8.47
C TYR A 25 23.20 -18.36 9.12
N VAL A 26 23.13 -17.22 9.82
CA VAL A 26 21.90 -16.72 10.42
C VAL A 26 21.08 -16.00 9.36
N GLY A 27 19.99 -16.62 8.90
CA GLY A 27 19.22 -16.10 7.78
C GLY A 27 18.22 -17.10 7.25
N ARG A 28 17.56 -16.72 6.14
CA ARG A 28 16.49 -17.49 5.50
C ARG A 28 16.80 -17.74 4.03
N CYS A 29 16.48 -18.94 3.54
CA CYS A 29 16.57 -19.28 2.13
C CYS A 29 15.25 -18.93 1.43
N ASP A 30 15.33 -18.26 0.28
CA ASP A 30 14.14 -17.87 -0.51
C ASP A 30 13.43 -19.08 -1.16
N HIS A 31 14.09 -20.25 -1.21
CA HIS A 31 13.48 -21.51 -1.66
C HIS A 31 12.76 -22.22 -0.50
N GLU A 32 11.71 -21.60 0.03
CA GLU A 32 10.99 -22.08 1.22
C GLU A 32 10.53 -23.53 1.10
N GLN A 33 9.85 -23.88 0.00
CA GLN A 33 9.27 -25.22 -0.20
C GLN A 33 10.30 -26.32 -0.51
N LYS A 34 11.43 -25.97 -1.15
CA LYS A 34 12.44 -26.96 -1.58
C LYS A 34 13.62 -27.09 -0.64
N CYS A 35 14.02 -26.00 -0.01
CA CYS A 35 15.16 -25.96 0.87
C CYS A 35 14.77 -25.85 2.34
N GLY A 36 13.81 -24.96 2.65
CA GLY A 36 13.28 -24.74 3.98
C GLY A 36 14.27 -24.19 5.02
N TYR A 37 15.50 -23.83 4.61
CA TYR A 37 16.50 -23.36 5.56
C TYR A 37 16.08 -22.00 6.14
N HIS A 38 15.86 -21.98 7.43
CA HIS A 38 15.56 -20.79 8.19
C HIS A 38 16.18 -20.90 9.58
N PHE A 39 17.29 -20.17 9.80
CA PHE A 39 17.96 -20.08 11.08
C PHE A 39 17.80 -18.66 11.61
N THR A 40 16.98 -18.51 12.62
CA THR A 40 16.58 -17.19 13.14
C THR A 40 17.58 -16.65 14.16
N PRO A 41 17.57 -15.32 14.45
CA PRO A 41 18.29 -14.75 15.59
C PRO A 41 17.93 -15.43 16.92
N ARG A 42 16.68 -15.88 17.08
CA ARG A 42 16.25 -16.63 18.26
C ARG A 42 16.99 -17.95 18.39
N ASP A 43 17.09 -18.75 17.31
CA ASP A 43 17.82 -20.01 17.29
C ASP A 43 19.30 -19.79 17.58
N TYR A 44 19.86 -18.65 17.11
CA TYR A 44 21.24 -18.26 17.40
C TYR A 44 21.45 -18.02 18.89
N PHE A 45 20.60 -17.24 19.55
CA PHE A 45 20.72 -16.96 20.98
C PHE A 45 20.41 -18.17 21.88
N GLU A 46 19.54 -19.08 21.43
CA GLU A 46 19.34 -20.35 22.13
C GLU A 46 20.60 -21.21 22.16
N ARG A 47 21.44 -21.13 21.10
CA ARG A 47 22.71 -21.84 21.02
C ARG A 47 23.90 -21.09 21.65
N ASN A 48 23.77 -19.77 21.81
CA ASN A 48 24.78 -18.89 22.36
C ASN A 48 24.24 -18.03 23.51
N PRO A 49 23.89 -18.61 24.65
CA PRO A 49 23.28 -17.89 25.78
C PRO A 49 24.10 -16.72 26.31
N SER A 50 25.43 -16.85 26.33
CA SER A 50 26.34 -15.82 26.82
C SER A 50 26.33 -14.52 25.99
N GLU A 51 26.01 -14.60 24.69
CA GLU A 51 25.85 -13.42 23.85
C GLU A 51 24.48 -12.72 24.08
N LYS A 52 23.46 -13.50 24.42
CA LYS A 52 22.16 -12.97 24.81
C LYS A 52 22.23 -12.18 26.13
N GLU A 53 22.99 -12.66 27.09
CA GLU A 53 23.18 -11.97 28.39
C GLU A 53 23.89 -10.63 28.24
N LYS A 54 24.90 -10.53 27.40
CA LYS A 54 25.61 -9.27 27.11
C LYS A 54 24.67 -8.21 26.51
N LEU A 55 23.77 -8.62 25.63
CA LEU A 55 22.77 -7.72 25.05
C LEU A 55 21.71 -7.27 26.04
N SER A 56 21.27 -8.17 26.94
CA SER A 56 20.23 -7.83 27.90
C SER A 56 20.67 -6.73 28.87
N GLU A 57 21.92 -6.69 29.25
CA GLU A 57 22.46 -5.65 30.13
C GLU A 57 22.52 -4.27 29.46
N ASP A 58 22.87 -4.20 28.17
CA ASP A 58 22.94 -2.94 27.42
C ASP A 58 21.56 -2.48 26.93
N THR A 59 20.68 -3.42 26.58
CA THR A 59 19.31 -3.09 26.09
C THR A 59 18.42 -2.55 27.21
N PHE A 60 18.56 -3.08 28.43
CA PHE A 60 17.81 -2.54 29.58
C PHE A 60 18.22 -1.12 29.98
N ARG A 61 19.47 -0.71 29.70
CA ARG A 61 19.94 0.66 29.98
C ARG A 61 19.39 1.69 28.99
N ASN A 62 19.02 1.28 27.78
CA ASN A 62 18.58 2.14 26.68
C ASN A 62 17.10 2.02 26.32
N TYR A 63 16.31 1.27 27.11
CA TYR A 63 14.86 1.21 26.89
C TYR A 63 14.23 2.56 27.22
N THR A 64 14.08 3.40 26.22
CA THR A 64 13.11 4.50 26.28
C THR A 64 11.74 3.90 26.04
N PRO A 65 10.80 3.94 27.02
CA PRO A 65 9.46 3.46 26.80
C PRO A 65 8.87 4.18 25.59
N ILE A 66 8.34 3.40 24.64
CA ILE A 66 7.62 3.95 23.49
C ILE A 66 6.56 4.86 24.09
N LYS A 67 6.71 6.19 23.90
CA LYS A 67 5.66 7.13 24.28
C LYS A 67 4.38 6.66 23.62
N GLU A 68 3.35 6.38 24.40
CA GLU A 68 2.01 6.16 23.86
C GLU A 68 1.68 7.36 22.97
N VAL A 69 1.77 7.13 21.66
CA VAL A 69 1.36 8.14 20.68
C VAL A 69 -0.16 8.11 20.71
N GLU A 70 -0.77 9.20 21.16
CA GLU A 70 -2.21 9.34 21.09
C GLU A 70 -2.68 8.99 19.67
N PRO A 71 -3.71 8.14 19.53
CA PRO A 71 -4.17 7.72 18.22
C PRO A 71 -4.64 8.95 17.43
N LYS A 72 -3.92 9.30 16.39
CA LYS A 72 -4.30 10.42 15.51
C LYS A 72 -5.70 10.18 14.94
N VAL A 73 -6.54 11.20 15.00
CA VAL A 73 -7.89 11.16 14.41
C VAL A 73 -7.78 10.86 12.90
N THR A 74 -8.58 9.93 12.41
CA THR A 74 -8.58 9.56 10.99
C THR A 74 -9.11 10.71 10.14
N SER A 75 -8.39 11.04 9.06
CA SER A 75 -8.80 12.05 8.09
C SER A 75 -9.75 11.49 7.04
N TYR A 76 -10.62 12.33 6.50
CA TYR A 76 -11.59 12.00 5.45
C TYR A 76 -11.56 13.04 4.34
N ILE A 77 -11.95 12.63 3.14
CA ILE A 77 -12.13 13.56 2.01
C ILE A 77 -13.55 14.18 2.11
N ASP A 78 -13.62 15.47 1.84
CA ASP A 78 -14.89 16.21 1.78
C ASP A 78 -15.80 15.62 0.70
N LEU A 79 -17.08 15.42 1.06
CA LEU A 79 -18.08 14.87 0.15
C LEU A 79 -18.35 15.78 -1.05
N ASP A 80 -18.18 17.08 -0.93
CA ASP A 80 -18.35 18.02 -2.05
C ASP A 80 -17.34 17.76 -3.16
N ILE A 81 -16.10 17.42 -2.81
CA ILE A 81 -15.06 17.04 -3.77
C ILE A 81 -15.44 15.74 -4.48
N VAL A 82 -15.95 14.77 -3.72
CA VAL A 82 -16.44 13.50 -4.28
C VAL A 82 -17.59 13.74 -5.25
N ASN A 83 -18.63 14.44 -4.81
CA ASN A 83 -19.83 14.72 -5.60
C ASN A 83 -19.51 15.48 -6.90
N GLN A 84 -18.61 16.47 -6.87
CA GLN A 84 -18.15 17.16 -8.06
C GLN A 84 -17.47 16.23 -9.07
N SER A 85 -16.77 15.19 -8.62
CA SER A 85 -16.14 14.23 -9.50
C SER A 85 -17.14 13.30 -10.19
N LEU A 86 -18.28 13.01 -9.55
CA LEU A 86 -19.32 12.11 -10.06
C LEU A 86 -20.21 12.73 -11.17
N GLN A 87 -19.95 13.95 -11.59
CA GLN A 87 -20.79 14.67 -12.56
C GLN A 87 -20.23 14.75 -13.99
N ARG A 88 -18.97 14.32 -14.21
CA ARG A 88 -18.25 14.56 -15.47
C ARG A 88 -17.87 13.28 -16.19
N TYR A 89 -18.76 12.31 -16.26
CA TYR A 89 -18.51 11.02 -16.90
C TYR A 89 -18.13 11.10 -18.39
N PRO A 90 -18.78 11.95 -19.24
CA PRO A 90 -18.39 12.04 -20.64
C PRO A 90 -16.93 12.42 -20.89
N ASP A 91 -16.30 13.17 -19.97
CA ASP A 91 -14.89 13.55 -20.06
C ASP A 91 -13.95 12.42 -19.61
N ASN A 92 -14.46 11.39 -18.91
CA ASN A 92 -13.66 10.33 -18.32
C ASN A 92 -13.22 9.31 -19.37
N LYS A 93 -11.91 9.15 -19.55
CA LYS A 93 -11.36 8.24 -20.57
C LYS A 93 -11.66 6.76 -20.32
N LEU A 94 -11.74 6.35 -19.05
CA LEU A 94 -12.14 4.97 -18.73
C LEU A 94 -13.65 4.78 -19.01
N PHE A 95 -14.48 5.76 -18.68
CA PHE A 95 -15.90 5.73 -19.01
C PHE A 95 -16.13 5.61 -20.51
N GLN A 96 -15.43 6.40 -21.33
CA GLN A 96 -15.51 6.33 -22.79
C GLN A 96 -15.15 4.92 -23.31
N PHE A 97 -14.07 4.34 -22.81
CA PHE A 97 -13.67 2.97 -23.15
C PHE A 97 -14.73 1.94 -22.78
N LEU A 98 -15.21 1.98 -21.53
CA LEU A 98 -16.21 1.02 -21.04
C LEU A 98 -17.57 1.19 -21.75
N SER A 99 -17.98 2.43 -22.04
CA SER A 99 -19.22 2.71 -22.77
C SER A 99 -19.18 2.16 -24.19
N ALA A 100 -18.04 2.19 -24.84
CA ALA A 100 -17.85 1.57 -26.16
C ALA A 100 -17.96 0.02 -26.12
N GLN A 101 -17.67 -0.61 -24.97
CA GLN A 101 -17.73 -2.08 -24.80
C GLN A 101 -19.10 -2.57 -24.31
N PHE A 102 -19.70 -1.86 -23.35
CA PHE A 102 -20.85 -2.34 -22.58
C PHE A 102 -22.10 -1.45 -22.74
N GLY A 103 -21.98 -0.34 -23.46
CA GLY A 103 -23.02 0.67 -23.57
C GLY A 103 -22.95 1.71 -22.43
N GLU A 104 -23.40 2.92 -22.75
CA GLU A 104 -23.30 4.08 -21.84
C GLU A 104 -24.14 3.90 -20.57
N ALA A 105 -25.39 3.44 -20.72
CA ALA A 105 -26.30 3.29 -19.60
C ALA A 105 -25.80 2.27 -18.55
N GLU A 106 -25.24 1.15 -18.99
CA GLU A 106 -24.70 0.13 -18.06
C GLU A 106 -23.39 0.60 -17.41
N THR A 107 -22.54 1.27 -18.19
CA THR A 107 -21.31 1.87 -17.66
C THR A 107 -21.62 2.92 -16.61
N LEU A 108 -22.60 3.80 -16.84
CA LEU A 108 -23.01 4.82 -15.90
C LEU A 108 -23.45 4.19 -14.56
N LYS A 109 -24.33 3.19 -14.61
CA LYS A 109 -24.79 2.46 -13.42
C LYS A 109 -23.62 1.89 -12.60
N LEU A 110 -22.61 1.31 -13.28
CA LEU A 110 -21.45 0.76 -12.62
C LEU A 110 -20.57 1.84 -11.99
N MET A 111 -20.31 2.94 -12.71
CA MET A 111 -19.53 4.06 -12.20
C MET A 111 -20.19 4.68 -10.95
N GLU A 112 -21.50 4.88 -10.96
CA GLU A 112 -22.25 5.38 -9.82
C GLU A 112 -22.25 4.39 -8.65
N LYS A 113 -22.56 3.12 -8.91
CA LYS A 113 -22.59 2.07 -7.91
C LYS A 113 -21.26 1.95 -7.14
N TYR A 114 -20.14 1.99 -7.87
CA TYR A 114 -18.80 1.86 -7.29
C TYR A 114 -18.16 3.21 -6.91
N LYS A 115 -18.90 4.32 -7.03
CA LYS A 115 -18.40 5.67 -6.76
C LYS A 115 -17.09 5.94 -7.48
N VAL A 116 -17.08 5.70 -8.79
CA VAL A 116 -15.95 6.01 -9.67
C VAL A 116 -16.22 7.35 -10.34
N GLY A 117 -15.33 8.31 -10.20
CA GLY A 117 -15.52 9.68 -10.69
C GLY A 117 -14.46 10.11 -11.72
N THR A 118 -14.59 11.37 -12.17
CA THR A 118 -13.66 12.03 -13.08
C THR A 118 -12.80 13.03 -12.32
N SER A 119 -11.49 12.90 -12.40
CA SER A 119 -10.54 13.81 -11.75
C SER A 119 -10.02 14.86 -12.75
N LYS A 120 -9.87 16.09 -12.27
CA LYS A 120 -9.24 17.18 -13.03
C LYS A 120 -7.71 17.16 -12.95
N HIS A 121 -7.10 16.22 -12.21
CA HIS A 121 -5.65 16.16 -12.02
C HIS A 121 -4.90 15.92 -13.33
N TRP A 122 -5.42 15.04 -14.17
CA TRP A 122 -5.06 14.90 -15.58
C TRP A 122 -6.34 14.93 -16.42
N ASP A 123 -6.25 15.41 -17.64
CA ASP A 123 -7.40 15.49 -18.53
C ASP A 123 -8.05 14.12 -18.74
N GLY A 124 -9.31 13.99 -18.33
CA GLY A 124 -10.10 12.76 -18.40
C GLY A 124 -9.67 11.63 -17.46
N ALA A 125 -8.88 11.93 -16.41
CA ALA A 125 -8.47 10.93 -15.45
C ALA A 125 -9.64 10.39 -14.62
N THR A 126 -9.53 9.12 -14.23
CA THR A 126 -10.51 8.42 -13.40
C THR A 126 -10.07 8.46 -11.94
N VAL A 127 -10.99 8.72 -11.02
CA VAL A 127 -10.78 8.55 -9.58
C VAL A 127 -11.63 7.42 -9.04
N PHE A 128 -10.99 6.47 -8.37
CA PHE A 128 -11.62 5.35 -7.67
C PHE A 128 -11.67 5.69 -6.19
N TRP A 129 -12.86 6.05 -5.70
CA TRP A 129 -13.04 6.44 -4.31
C TRP A 129 -13.03 5.23 -3.37
N GLN A 130 -12.25 5.31 -2.32
CA GLN A 130 -12.28 4.36 -1.21
C GLN A 130 -13.26 4.88 -0.16
N THR A 131 -14.47 4.35 -0.18
CA THR A 131 -15.56 4.70 0.73
C THR A 131 -15.77 3.52 1.68
N ASP A 132 -15.74 3.77 2.98
CA ASP A 132 -15.94 2.74 4.01
C ASP A 132 -17.43 2.36 4.16
N TYR A 133 -17.70 1.33 4.95
CA TYR A 133 -19.06 0.84 5.22
C TYR A 133 -19.98 1.87 5.90
N GLN A 134 -19.43 2.93 6.46
CA GLN A 134 -20.16 4.08 7.01
C GLN A 134 -20.34 5.23 6.00
N ASN A 135 -20.07 4.99 4.73
CA ASN A 135 -20.10 5.99 3.66
C ASN A 135 -19.13 7.17 3.81
N ARG A 136 -18.10 7.05 4.64
CA ARG A 136 -17.05 8.07 4.77
C ARG A 136 -15.95 7.80 3.75
N VAL A 137 -15.52 8.84 3.05
CA VAL A 137 -14.51 8.70 2.00
C VAL A 137 -13.11 8.85 2.59
N ARG A 138 -12.34 7.77 2.56
CA ARG A 138 -10.98 7.69 3.11
C ARG A 138 -9.96 8.35 2.20
N THR A 139 -10.03 8.09 0.92
CA THR A 139 -9.20 8.65 -0.15
C THR A 139 -9.75 8.25 -1.50
N GLY A 140 -9.06 8.61 -2.57
CA GLY A 140 -9.32 8.14 -3.93
C GLY A 140 -8.02 7.89 -4.68
N LYS A 141 -7.98 6.85 -5.52
CA LYS A 141 -6.86 6.58 -6.40
C LYS A 141 -7.13 7.16 -7.77
N ILE A 142 -6.30 8.09 -8.21
CA ILE A 142 -6.40 8.74 -9.51
C ILE A 142 -5.54 8.00 -10.51
N MET A 143 -6.11 7.62 -11.66
CA MET A 143 -5.39 6.94 -12.74
C MET A 143 -5.87 7.45 -14.09
N LEU A 144 -4.97 7.45 -15.09
CA LEU A 144 -5.28 7.83 -16.45
C LEU A 144 -5.28 6.60 -17.36
N TYR A 145 -6.30 6.51 -18.23
CA TYR A 145 -6.53 5.39 -19.13
C TYR A 145 -6.53 5.81 -20.59
N ASN A 146 -6.16 4.89 -21.46
CA ASN A 146 -6.29 5.03 -22.90
C ASN A 146 -7.71 4.64 -23.32
N THR A 147 -8.38 5.50 -24.08
CA THR A 147 -9.79 5.33 -24.51
C THR A 147 -10.01 4.18 -25.48
N THR A 148 -8.97 3.74 -26.21
CA THR A 148 -9.06 2.66 -27.19
C THR A 148 -8.75 1.29 -26.57
N THR A 149 -7.75 1.22 -25.69
CA THR A 149 -7.25 -0.06 -25.16
C THR A 149 -7.69 -0.36 -23.74
N GLY A 150 -8.27 0.61 -23.02
CA GLY A 150 -8.61 0.50 -21.59
C GLY A 150 -7.40 0.31 -20.66
N ARG A 151 -6.18 0.41 -21.17
CA ARG A 151 -4.97 0.24 -20.38
C ARG A 151 -4.55 1.56 -19.73
N ARG A 152 -3.91 1.46 -18.56
CA ARG A 152 -3.32 2.63 -17.89
C ARG A 152 -2.21 3.25 -18.76
N ILE A 153 -2.19 4.58 -18.82
CA ILE A 153 -1.12 5.34 -19.48
C ILE A 153 0.08 5.39 -18.54
N LYS A 154 1.23 4.88 -19.02
CA LYS A 154 2.48 4.79 -18.26
C LYS A 154 3.58 5.70 -18.78
N GLU A 155 3.43 6.22 -20.02
CA GLU A 155 4.39 7.12 -20.66
C GLU A 155 3.85 8.57 -20.65
N PRO A 156 4.70 9.58 -20.49
CA PRO A 156 6.14 9.54 -20.19
C PRO A 156 6.45 9.14 -18.73
N TYR A 157 5.43 8.99 -17.87
CA TYR A 157 5.52 8.52 -16.49
C TYR A 157 4.21 7.82 -16.09
N ASN A 158 4.24 7.06 -14.98
CA ASN A 158 3.05 6.42 -14.46
C ASN A 158 2.02 7.45 -13.98
N HIS A 159 0.87 7.53 -14.68
CA HIS A 159 -0.23 8.39 -14.30
C HIS A 159 -1.06 7.74 -13.18
N VAL A 160 -0.48 7.67 -11.99
CA VAL A 160 -1.12 7.15 -10.76
C VAL A 160 -0.77 8.06 -9.60
N THR A 161 -1.77 8.54 -8.90
CA THR A 161 -1.60 9.31 -7.66
C THR A 161 -2.77 9.10 -6.70
N TRP A 162 -2.71 9.69 -5.52
CA TRP A 162 -3.76 9.62 -4.51
C TRP A 162 -4.35 10.99 -4.24
N VAL A 163 -5.67 11.05 -4.04
CA VAL A 163 -6.38 12.32 -3.77
C VAL A 163 -5.82 13.02 -2.55
N HIS A 164 -5.61 12.31 -1.44
CA HIS A 164 -5.05 12.91 -0.22
C HIS A 164 -3.65 13.51 -0.45
N SER A 165 -2.82 12.88 -1.30
CA SER A 165 -1.49 13.42 -1.63
C SER A 165 -1.56 14.68 -2.48
N VAL A 166 -2.61 14.81 -3.29
CA VAL A 166 -2.83 16.00 -4.14
C VAL A 166 -3.41 17.17 -3.33
N LEU A 167 -4.37 16.89 -2.45
CA LEU A 167 -5.11 17.90 -1.69
C LEU A 167 -4.44 18.30 -0.37
N HIS A 168 -3.86 17.35 0.35
CA HIS A 168 -3.37 17.52 1.71
C HIS A 168 -1.88 17.12 1.81
N LYS A 169 -1.01 17.98 1.35
CA LYS A 169 0.44 17.74 1.40
C LYS A 169 0.94 17.77 2.85
N GLY A 170 0.98 16.62 3.50
CA GLY A 170 1.73 16.40 4.74
C GLY A 170 0.92 16.04 5.98
N ASP A 171 -0.31 16.48 6.15
CA ASP A 171 -1.04 16.34 7.44
C ASP A 171 -2.35 15.53 7.31
N TYR A 172 -2.29 14.45 6.52
CA TYR A 172 -3.44 13.58 6.31
C TYR A 172 -3.22 12.21 6.98
N ASN A 173 -3.97 11.93 8.05
CA ASN A 173 -3.92 10.63 8.71
C ASN A 173 -4.79 9.61 7.98
N LEU A 174 -4.19 8.95 6.97
CA LEU A 174 -4.87 7.97 6.15
C LEU A 174 -5.06 6.64 6.88
N LYS A 175 -6.32 6.22 7.02
CA LYS A 175 -6.68 4.84 7.33
C LYS A 175 -7.42 4.26 6.14
N GLN A 176 -6.75 3.46 5.32
CA GLN A 176 -7.33 2.89 4.10
C GLN A 176 -8.49 1.93 4.38
N CYS A 177 -9.40 1.81 3.40
CA CYS A 177 -10.44 0.80 3.32
C CYS A 177 -10.43 0.17 1.92
N PHE A 178 -11.21 -0.88 1.69
CA PHE A 178 -11.30 -1.52 0.38
C PHE A 178 -12.08 -0.66 -0.61
N PHE A 179 -11.71 -0.74 -1.88
CA PHE A 179 -12.54 -0.20 -2.95
C PHE A 179 -13.83 -1.03 -3.03
N GLY A 180 -14.98 -0.35 -2.98
CA GLY A 180 -16.29 -1.00 -2.96
C GLY A 180 -16.76 -1.46 -1.56
N GLU A 181 -16.03 -1.16 -0.48
CA GLU A 181 -16.43 -1.54 0.90
C GLU A 181 -17.81 -1.02 1.29
N HIS A 182 -18.22 0.13 0.77
CA HIS A 182 -19.56 0.70 0.98
C HIS A 182 -20.70 -0.14 0.39
N LEU A 183 -20.41 -1.20 -0.35
CA LEU A 183 -21.37 -2.13 -0.93
C LEU A 183 -21.59 -3.38 -0.06
N LEU A 184 -20.80 -3.54 1.02
CA LEU A 184 -20.95 -4.60 2.00
C LEU A 184 -22.03 -4.23 3.04
#